data_02fd73d924be50813ad0b6f51931fc8a
#
_entry.id   02fd73d924be50813ad0b6f51931fc8a
#
_cell.length_a   1.000
_cell.length_b   1.000
_cell.length_c   1.000
_cell.angle_alpha   90.00
_cell.angle_beta   90.00
_cell.angle_gamma   90.00
#
_symmetry.space_group_name_H-M   'P 1'
#
loop_
_entity.id
_entity.type
_entity.pdbx_description
1 polymer ?
#
loop_
_entity_poly.entity_id
_entity_poly.type
_entity_poly.pdbx_seq_one_letter_code
_entity_poly.pdbx_strand_id
1 'polypeptide(L)'
;MSIKAVDLNFVYGGGTAFEQHALFDVNLEIEDGEFVGLIGHTGSGKSTLIQHLNGLIKASAGELYYNGENIYSQGYDMKQLRSKVGLVFQYPEHQLFEVDVLTDVCFGPKNQGLSREEAEARAKKALEQVGLDPSYYKQSPFELSGGQKRRVAIAGVLAMEPEVLILDEPTAGLDPRGRDEILDQIDRLHRERHMTIILVSHSMEDVARYADRLIVMNHGQKVFDGAPKEVFCHYRELETMGLAAPQITYLVHDLKENGIDIDDDITTV
;
A
#
# COMPACT_ATOMS: atom_id res chain seq x y z
N MET A 1 -8.01 16.19 1.88
CA MET A 1 -6.97 15.64 2.77
C MET A 1 -7.50 14.37 3.36
N SER A 2 -7.01 13.20 2.90
CA SER A 2 -7.61 11.93 3.33
C SER A 2 -7.04 11.38 4.63
N ILE A 3 -5.71 11.42 4.83
CA ILE A 3 -5.07 10.88 6.06
C ILE A 3 -4.00 11.85 6.57
N LYS A 4 -4.00 12.11 7.89
CA LYS A 4 -2.96 12.90 8.55
C LYS A 4 -2.56 12.26 9.87
N ALA A 5 -1.26 12.02 10.04
CA ALA A 5 -0.66 11.60 11.31
C ALA A 5 0.09 12.79 11.93
N VAL A 6 -0.07 12.98 13.24
CA VAL A 6 0.57 14.04 14.02
C VAL A 6 1.25 13.40 15.21
N ASP A 7 2.59 13.53 15.27
CA ASP A 7 3.44 13.01 16.34
C ASP A 7 3.11 11.55 16.69
N LEU A 8 2.89 10.71 15.65
CA LEU A 8 2.44 9.35 15.82
C LEU A 8 3.58 8.49 16.38
N ASN A 9 3.35 7.92 17.56
CA ASN A 9 4.29 7.04 18.25
C ASN A 9 3.66 5.69 18.53
N PHE A 10 4.47 4.62 18.41
CA PHE A 10 3.98 3.29 18.76
C PHE A 10 5.07 2.39 19.35
N VAL A 11 4.68 1.71 20.43
CA VAL A 11 5.53 0.79 21.18
C VAL A 11 4.83 -0.56 21.30
N TYR A 12 5.44 -1.61 20.78
CA TYR A 12 5.01 -3.00 21.03
C TYR A 12 5.41 -3.40 22.45
N GLY A 13 4.52 -4.11 23.15
CA GLY A 13 4.79 -4.66 24.46
C GLY A 13 5.16 -3.60 25.52
N GLY A 14 4.63 -2.39 25.41
CA GLY A 14 4.92 -1.28 26.33
C GLY A 14 4.78 -1.68 27.81
N GLY A 15 5.77 -1.32 28.62
CA GLY A 15 5.84 -1.68 30.05
C GLY A 15 6.24 -3.13 30.33
N THR A 16 6.67 -3.90 29.33
CA THR A 16 7.16 -5.28 29.51
C THR A 16 8.65 -5.38 29.16
N ALA A 17 9.28 -6.55 29.48
CA ALA A 17 10.66 -6.81 29.10
C ALA A 17 10.88 -6.94 27.57
N PHE A 18 9.80 -7.00 26.78
CA PHE A 18 9.82 -7.11 25.33
C PHE A 18 9.38 -5.80 24.65
N GLU A 19 9.55 -4.68 25.34
CA GLU A 19 9.23 -3.36 24.81
C GLU A 19 10.09 -3.04 23.57
N GLN A 20 9.41 -2.73 22.45
CA GLN A 20 10.04 -2.35 21.20
C GLN A 20 9.36 -1.14 20.60
N HIS A 21 10.08 -0.04 20.51
CA HIS A 21 9.61 1.16 19.82
C HIS A 21 9.63 0.90 18.31
N ALA A 22 8.51 1.14 17.65
CA ALA A 22 8.33 0.89 16.22
C ALA A 22 8.05 2.15 15.40
N LEU A 23 7.47 3.18 16.01
CA LEU A 23 7.28 4.50 15.39
C LEU A 23 7.66 5.59 16.36
N PHE A 24 8.34 6.63 15.85
CA PHE A 24 8.84 7.78 16.61
C PHE A 24 8.44 9.07 15.89
N ASP A 25 7.54 9.85 16.51
CA ASP A 25 7.12 11.18 16.10
C ASP A 25 6.83 11.29 14.60
N VAL A 26 6.12 10.28 14.04
CA VAL A 26 5.82 10.25 12.62
C VAL A 26 4.75 11.29 12.29
N ASN A 27 5.13 12.26 11.48
CA ASN A 27 4.26 13.30 10.93
C ASN A 27 4.15 13.11 9.43
N LEU A 28 2.93 12.87 8.94
CA LEU A 28 2.66 12.74 7.51
C LEU A 28 1.24 13.23 7.18
N GLU A 29 1.07 13.61 5.94
CA GLU A 29 -0.21 14.03 5.40
C GLU A 29 -0.31 13.48 3.99
N ILE A 30 -1.38 12.74 3.67
CA ILE A 30 -1.63 12.14 2.37
C ILE A 30 -2.93 12.75 1.84
N GLU A 31 -2.84 13.35 0.66
CA GLU A 31 -3.99 13.99 0.03
C GLU A 31 -4.87 12.97 -0.71
N ASP A 32 -6.12 13.39 -0.98
CA ASP A 32 -7.01 12.57 -1.80
C ASP A 32 -6.48 12.43 -3.22
N GLY A 33 -6.50 11.21 -3.74
CA GLY A 33 -6.06 10.92 -5.09
C GLY A 33 -4.55 10.95 -5.30
N GLU A 34 -3.72 10.90 -4.25
CA GLU A 34 -2.28 10.69 -4.38
C GLU A 34 -1.93 9.21 -4.59
N PHE A 35 -0.90 8.94 -5.39
CA PHE A 35 -0.22 7.65 -5.42
C PHE A 35 1.10 7.75 -4.64
N VAL A 36 1.09 7.26 -3.40
CA VAL A 36 2.24 7.33 -2.49
C VAL A 36 2.99 6.01 -2.45
N GLY A 37 4.29 6.03 -2.71
CA GLY A 37 5.22 4.94 -2.43
C GLY A 37 5.76 5.05 -1.01
N LEU A 38 5.63 3.99 -0.21
CA LEU A 38 6.19 3.89 1.14
C LEU A 38 7.35 2.90 1.13
N ILE A 39 8.57 3.39 1.27
CA ILE A 39 9.80 2.58 1.21
C ILE A 39 10.59 2.65 2.52
N GLY A 40 11.52 1.71 2.69
CA GLY A 40 12.35 1.58 3.89
C GLY A 40 12.84 0.14 4.05
N HIS A 41 13.91 -0.07 4.79
CA HIS A 41 14.42 -1.42 5.08
C HIS A 41 13.44 -2.26 5.93
N THR A 42 13.65 -3.57 6.00
CA THR A 42 12.88 -4.45 6.89
C THR A 42 13.04 -4.00 8.34
N GLY A 43 11.92 -3.84 9.06
CA GLY A 43 11.92 -3.32 10.43
C GLY A 43 11.98 -1.79 10.55
N SER A 44 11.88 -1.03 9.44
CA SER A 44 11.84 0.44 9.50
C SER A 44 10.54 1.05 10.01
N GLY A 45 9.50 0.23 10.26
CA GLY A 45 8.21 0.69 10.78
C GLY A 45 7.07 0.79 9.75
N LYS A 46 7.32 0.49 8.45
CA LYS A 46 6.30 0.60 7.39
C LYS A 46 5.01 -0.17 7.69
N SER A 47 5.11 -1.48 7.95
CA SER A 47 3.92 -2.32 8.22
C SER A 47 3.20 -1.87 9.50
N THR A 48 3.92 -1.38 10.49
CA THR A 48 3.32 -0.76 11.68
C THR A 48 2.55 0.51 11.30
N LEU A 49 3.15 1.38 10.50
CA LEU A 49 2.51 2.62 10.05
C LEU A 49 1.22 2.35 9.29
N ILE A 50 1.24 1.48 8.26
CA ILE A 50 0.04 1.21 7.46
C ILE A 50 -1.10 0.58 8.27
N GLN A 51 -0.79 -0.20 9.31
CA GLN A 51 -1.79 -0.75 10.22
C GLN A 51 -2.43 0.33 11.10
N HIS A 52 -1.73 1.42 11.42
CA HIS A 52 -2.33 2.59 12.05
C HIS A 52 -3.26 3.32 11.07
N LEU A 53 -2.81 3.54 9.83
CA LEU A 53 -3.62 4.26 8.82
C LEU A 53 -4.97 3.58 8.54
N ASN A 54 -5.03 2.25 8.61
CA ASN A 54 -6.27 1.47 8.52
C ASN A 54 -7.02 1.34 9.86
N GLY A 55 -6.45 1.83 10.96
CA GLY A 55 -7.04 1.70 12.30
C GLY A 55 -7.04 0.27 12.85
N LEU A 56 -6.17 -0.62 12.34
CA LEU A 56 -6.02 -1.99 12.85
C LEU A 56 -5.36 -2.01 14.23
N ILE A 57 -4.39 -1.12 14.45
CA ILE A 57 -3.73 -0.90 15.73
C ILE A 57 -3.87 0.57 16.16
N LYS A 58 -3.84 0.81 17.47
CA LYS A 58 -3.96 2.15 18.05
C LYS A 58 -2.59 2.65 18.48
N ALA A 59 -2.29 3.90 18.17
CA ALA A 59 -1.05 4.56 18.59
C ALA A 59 -0.88 4.58 20.11
N SER A 60 0.38 4.51 20.56
CA SER A 60 0.75 4.70 21.97
C SER A 60 0.68 6.18 22.38
N ALA A 61 0.99 7.09 21.43
CA ALA A 61 0.84 8.54 21.55
C ALA A 61 0.70 9.18 20.17
N GLY A 62 0.27 10.44 20.15
CA GLY A 62 -0.01 11.18 18.93
C GLY A 62 -1.43 10.99 18.42
N GLU A 63 -1.71 11.54 17.26
CA GLU A 63 -3.06 11.60 16.69
C GLU A 63 -3.05 11.13 15.23
N LEU A 64 -4.15 10.53 14.82
CA LEU A 64 -4.39 10.15 13.44
C LEU A 64 -5.76 10.65 13.01
N TYR A 65 -5.79 11.31 11.87
CA TYR A 65 -7.00 11.89 11.32
C TYR A 65 -7.33 11.24 9.97
N TYR A 66 -8.60 10.99 9.76
CA TYR A 66 -9.18 10.62 8.47
C TYR A 66 -10.26 11.65 8.10
N ASN A 67 -10.09 12.30 6.94
CA ASN A 67 -10.98 13.39 6.50
C ASN A 67 -11.23 14.48 7.56
N GLY A 68 -10.18 14.81 8.34
CA GLY A 68 -10.23 15.85 9.37
C GLY A 68 -10.78 15.41 10.72
N GLU A 69 -11.27 14.17 10.85
CA GLU A 69 -11.77 13.61 12.10
C GLU A 69 -10.69 12.74 12.77
N ASN A 70 -10.42 12.99 14.06
CA ASN A 70 -9.48 12.17 14.83
C ASN A 70 -10.08 10.78 15.07
N ILE A 71 -9.45 9.74 14.52
CA ILE A 71 -9.93 8.36 14.61
C ILE A 71 -9.86 7.79 16.04
N TYR A 72 -9.13 8.43 16.96
CA TYR A 72 -9.04 8.01 18.36
C TYR A 72 -10.06 8.72 19.26
N SER A 73 -10.90 9.61 18.70
CA SER A 73 -11.96 10.26 19.46
C SER A 73 -13.03 9.27 19.93
N GLN A 74 -13.67 9.60 21.05
CA GLN A 74 -14.72 8.76 21.63
C GLN A 74 -15.91 8.65 20.65
N GLY A 75 -16.31 7.41 20.34
CA GLY A 75 -17.47 7.15 19.46
C GLY A 75 -17.14 7.13 17.97
N TYR A 76 -15.87 7.28 17.57
CA TYR A 76 -15.47 7.16 16.16
C TYR A 76 -15.75 5.75 15.62
N ASP A 77 -16.34 5.68 14.42
CA ASP A 77 -16.70 4.40 13.80
C ASP A 77 -15.51 3.77 13.06
N MET A 78 -14.77 2.93 13.78
CA MET A 78 -13.64 2.19 13.23
C MET A 78 -14.04 1.17 12.14
N LYS A 79 -15.30 0.73 12.13
CA LYS A 79 -15.79 -0.17 11.06
C LYS A 79 -15.95 0.61 9.77
N GLN A 80 -16.47 1.83 9.84
CA GLN A 80 -16.55 2.72 8.71
C GLN A 80 -15.16 3.08 8.18
N LEU A 81 -14.20 3.42 9.04
CA LEU A 81 -12.82 3.68 8.64
C LEU A 81 -12.25 2.51 7.81
N ARG A 82 -12.34 1.28 8.33
CA ARG A 82 -11.80 0.09 7.66
C ARG A 82 -12.51 -0.25 6.34
N SER A 83 -13.72 0.23 6.15
CA SER A 83 -14.42 0.12 4.86
C SER A 83 -13.93 1.14 3.83
N LYS A 84 -13.44 2.30 4.31
CA LYS A 84 -12.94 3.41 3.48
C LYS A 84 -11.44 3.32 3.20
N VAL A 85 -10.67 2.81 4.16
CA VAL A 85 -9.23 2.59 4.06
C VAL A 85 -8.99 1.09 3.96
N GLY A 86 -8.96 0.56 2.74
CA GLY A 86 -8.70 -0.85 2.45
C GLY A 86 -7.22 -1.18 2.65
N LEU A 87 -6.92 -2.34 3.24
CA LEU A 87 -5.56 -2.82 3.44
C LEU A 87 -5.43 -4.23 2.87
N VAL A 88 -4.50 -4.39 1.92
CA VAL A 88 -4.07 -5.67 1.36
C VAL A 88 -2.72 -5.99 1.98
N PHE A 89 -2.64 -7.05 2.77
CA PHE A 89 -1.41 -7.49 3.44
C PHE A 89 -0.46 -8.19 2.49
N GLN A 90 0.78 -8.35 2.92
CA GLN A 90 1.77 -9.19 2.24
C GLN A 90 1.26 -10.65 2.14
N TYR A 91 1.41 -11.29 0.98
CA TYR A 91 0.85 -12.62 0.66
C TYR A 91 -0.66 -12.71 0.90
N PRO A 92 -1.46 -11.84 0.28
CA PRO A 92 -2.89 -11.73 0.56
C PRO A 92 -3.67 -12.98 0.14
N GLU A 93 -3.09 -13.83 -0.71
CA GLU A 93 -3.61 -15.14 -1.12
C GLU A 93 -3.78 -16.13 0.04
N HIS A 94 -3.11 -15.92 1.17
CA HIS A 94 -3.30 -16.74 2.37
C HIS A 94 -4.57 -16.39 3.16
N GLN A 95 -5.24 -15.30 2.77
CA GLN A 95 -6.46 -14.83 3.44
C GLN A 95 -7.74 -15.39 2.79
N LEU A 96 -7.61 -16.12 1.67
CA LEU A 96 -8.74 -16.75 0.98
C LEU A 96 -9.20 -18.00 1.74
N PHE A 97 -10.49 -18.11 2.02
CA PHE A 97 -11.04 -19.18 2.88
C PHE A 97 -12.40 -19.72 2.44
N GLU A 98 -13.09 -19.08 1.50
CA GLU A 98 -14.42 -19.47 1.07
C GLU A 98 -14.40 -20.61 0.03
N VAL A 99 -15.57 -21.17 -0.23
CA VAL A 99 -15.73 -22.34 -1.12
C VAL A 99 -15.52 -21.99 -2.58
N ASP A 100 -15.85 -20.79 -2.99
CA ASP A 100 -15.64 -20.28 -4.35
C ASP A 100 -15.18 -18.80 -4.33
N VAL A 101 -14.50 -18.40 -5.40
CA VAL A 101 -13.93 -17.07 -5.60
C VAL A 101 -14.97 -15.95 -5.41
N LEU A 102 -16.14 -16.08 -6.02
CA LEU A 102 -17.17 -15.04 -5.94
C LEU A 102 -17.66 -14.87 -4.49
N THR A 103 -17.84 -15.98 -3.78
CA THR A 103 -18.29 -15.97 -2.38
C THR A 103 -17.25 -15.33 -1.47
N ASP A 104 -15.96 -15.58 -1.73
CA ASP A 104 -14.84 -14.98 -0.99
C ASP A 104 -14.82 -13.44 -1.16
N VAL A 105 -14.89 -12.96 -2.39
CA VAL A 105 -14.93 -11.52 -2.68
C VAL A 105 -16.20 -10.83 -2.17
N CYS A 106 -17.31 -11.56 -2.03
CA CYS A 106 -18.54 -11.03 -1.43
C CYS A 106 -18.44 -10.83 0.10
N PHE A 107 -17.44 -11.37 0.75
CA PHE A 107 -17.34 -11.34 2.22
C PHE A 107 -17.27 -9.90 2.77
N GLY A 108 -16.41 -9.06 2.20
CA GLY A 108 -16.28 -7.65 2.58
C GLY A 108 -17.60 -6.86 2.45
N PRO A 109 -18.23 -6.82 1.26
CA PRO A 109 -19.51 -6.16 1.04
C PRO A 109 -20.64 -6.64 1.95
N LYS A 110 -20.75 -7.95 2.22
CA LYS A 110 -21.72 -8.50 3.19
C LYS A 110 -21.48 -7.97 4.59
N ASN A 111 -20.23 -7.85 5.03
CA ASN A 111 -19.89 -7.28 6.33
C ASN A 111 -20.20 -5.78 6.44
N GLN A 112 -20.27 -5.08 5.29
CA GLN A 112 -20.77 -3.71 5.24
C GLN A 112 -22.30 -3.63 5.36
N GLY A 113 -23.00 -4.77 5.32
CA GLY A 113 -24.46 -4.85 5.45
C GLY A 113 -25.23 -4.81 4.12
N LEU A 114 -24.54 -4.99 2.99
CA LEU A 114 -25.19 -5.05 1.69
C LEU A 114 -26.01 -6.33 1.53
N SER A 115 -27.08 -6.26 0.73
CA SER A 115 -27.81 -7.43 0.29
C SER A 115 -26.92 -8.39 -0.51
N ARG A 116 -27.37 -9.64 -0.63
CA ARG A 116 -26.64 -10.65 -1.42
C ARG A 116 -26.43 -10.20 -2.87
N GLU A 117 -27.45 -9.62 -3.48
CA GLU A 117 -27.42 -9.18 -4.88
C GLU A 117 -26.43 -8.02 -5.09
N GLU A 118 -26.47 -7.03 -4.19
CA GLU A 118 -25.52 -5.91 -4.20
C GLU A 118 -24.07 -6.36 -3.96
N ALA A 119 -23.86 -7.27 -3.00
CA ALA A 119 -22.55 -7.84 -2.72
C ALA A 119 -21.98 -8.62 -3.93
N GLU A 120 -22.82 -9.43 -4.60
CA GLU A 120 -22.43 -10.14 -5.82
C GLU A 120 -22.12 -9.19 -6.97
N ALA A 121 -22.88 -8.11 -7.14
CA ALA A 121 -22.62 -7.11 -8.18
C ALA A 121 -21.27 -6.40 -7.95
N ARG A 122 -20.98 -5.97 -6.71
CA ARG A 122 -19.69 -5.36 -6.36
C ARG A 122 -18.53 -6.33 -6.52
N ALA A 123 -18.71 -7.58 -6.08
CA ALA A 123 -17.68 -8.61 -6.20
C ALA A 123 -17.32 -8.90 -7.67
N LYS A 124 -18.31 -9.05 -8.55
CA LYS A 124 -18.08 -9.25 -10.00
C LYS A 124 -17.34 -8.07 -10.61
N LYS A 125 -17.76 -6.84 -10.29
CA LYS A 125 -17.07 -5.62 -10.75
C LYS A 125 -15.61 -5.56 -10.28
N ALA A 126 -15.34 -5.91 -9.02
CA ALA A 126 -14.00 -5.93 -8.47
C ALA A 126 -13.12 -7.02 -9.12
N LEU A 127 -13.67 -8.22 -9.36
CA LEU A 127 -12.99 -9.30 -10.04
C LEU A 127 -12.63 -8.94 -11.51
N GLU A 128 -13.53 -8.28 -12.21
CA GLU A 128 -13.28 -7.75 -13.56
C GLU A 128 -12.16 -6.70 -13.54
N GLN A 129 -12.14 -5.82 -12.55
CA GLN A 129 -11.14 -4.76 -12.40
C GLN A 129 -9.72 -5.29 -12.18
N VAL A 130 -9.58 -6.42 -11.50
CA VAL A 130 -8.29 -7.10 -11.35
C VAL A 130 -7.99 -8.06 -12.51
N GLY A 131 -8.81 -8.08 -13.56
CA GLY A 131 -8.61 -8.88 -14.77
C GLY A 131 -8.75 -10.38 -14.53
N LEU A 132 -9.64 -10.82 -13.64
CA LEU A 132 -9.94 -12.24 -13.46
C LEU A 132 -11.10 -12.66 -14.37
N ASP A 133 -10.86 -13.70 -15.19
CA ASP A 133 -11.87 -14.23 -16.10
C ASP A 133 -13.08 -14.80 -15.34
N PRO A 134 -14.33 -14.53 -15.77
CA PRO A 134 -15.55 -15.02 -15.12
C PRO A 134 -15.64 -16.54 -14.96
N SER A 135 -14.94 -17.33 -15.77
CA SER A 135 -14.88 -18.79 -15.64
C SER A 135 -14.30 -19.27 -14.31
N TYR A 136 -13.52 -18.42 -13.61
CA TYR A 136 -12.95 -18.73 -12.30
C TYR A 136 -13.90 -18.46 -11.13
N TYR A 137 -14.99 -17.70 -11.30
CA TYR A 137 -15.84 -17.23 -10.21
C TYR A 137 -16.43 -18.34 -9.34
N LYS A 138 -16.67 -19.51 -9.92
CA LYS A 138 -17.23 -20.69 -9.23
C LYS A 138 -16.19 -21.73 -8.87
N GLN A 139 -14.93 -21.49 -9.18
CA GLN A 139 -13.84 -22.36 -8.80
C GLN A 139 -13.42 -22.09 -7.35
N SER A 140 -12.85 -23.11 -6.70
CA SER A 140 -12.24 -22.94 -5.40
C SER A 140 -11.01 -22.03 -5.49
N PRO A 141 -10.85 -21.04 -4.58
CA PRO A 141 -9.64 -20.22 -4.56
C PRO A 141 -8.35 -21.04 -4.45
N PHE A 142 -8.43 -22.23 -3.84
CA PHE A 142 -7.26 -23.10 -3.63
C PHE A 142 -6.75 -23.74 -4.94
N GLU A 143 -7.57 -23.83 -5.97
CA GLU A 143 -7.22 -24.37 -7.29
C GLU A 143 -6.57 -23.34 -8.22
N LEU A 144 -6.57 -22.07 -7.85
CA LEU A 144 -6.02 -20.97 -8.63
C LEU A 144 -4.49 -20.92 -8.55
N SER A 145 -3.85 -20.36 -9.59
CA SER A 145 -2.43 -19.98 -9.53
C SER A 145 -2.18 -18.89 -8.49
N GLY A 146 -0.94 -18.73 -8.02
CA GLY A 146 -0.56 -17.69 -7.04
C GLY A 146 -0.96 -16.28 -7.47
N GLY A 147 -0.72 -15.91 -8.74
CA GLY A 147 -1.12 -14.62 -9.28
C GLY A 147 -2.64 -14.43 -9.34
N GLN A 148 -3.41 -15.48 -9.68
CA GLN A 148 -4.87 -15.42 -9.67
C GLN A 148 -5.42 -15.28 -8.24
N LYS A 149 -4.89 -16.05 -7.27
CA LYS A 149 -5.25 -15.91 -5.85
C LYS A 149 -5.03 -14.48 -5.36
N ARG A 150 -3.90 -13.89 -5.72
CA ARG A 150 -3.57 -12.49 -5.35
C ARG A 150 -4.56 -11.51 -5.93
N ARG A 151 -4.93 -11.65 -7.20
CA ARG A 151 -5.99 -10.84 -7.83
C ARG A 151 -7.32 -10.98 -7.08
N VAL A 152 -7.71 -12.19 -6.69
CA VAL A 152 -8.93 -12.45 -5.90
C VAL A 152 -8.86 -11.72 -4.56
N ALA A 153 -7.74 -11.81 -3.85
CA ALA A 153 -7.59 -11.14 -2.55
C ALA A 153 -7.62 -9.61 -2.66
N ILE A 154 -6.99 -9.03 -3.69
CA ILE A 154 -7.09 -7.59 -3.98
C ILE A 154 -8.54 -7.23 -4.33
N ALA A 155 -9.24 -8.04 -5.14
CA ALA A 155 -10.65 -7.83 -5.47
C ALA A 155 -11.54 -7.85 -4.23
N GLY A 156 -11.25 -8.70 -3.23
CA GLY A 156 -11.97 -8.75 -1.96
C GLY A 156 -11.96 -7.42 -1.20
N VAL A 157 -10.83 -6.71 -1.25
CA VAL A 157 -10.71 -5.36 -0.67
C VAL A 157 -11.38 -4.32 -1.57
N LEU A 158 -11.17 -4.37 -2.88
CA LEU A 158 -11.78 -3.44 -3.85
C LEU A 158 -13.31 -3.51 -3.88
N ALA A 159 -13.89 -4.68 -3.62
CA ALA A 159 -15.35 -4.87 -3.56
C ALA A 159 -16.02 -4.06 -2.44
N MET A 160 -15.26 -3.67 -1.41
CA MET A 160 -15.74 -2.77 -0.36
C MET A 160 -15.82 -1.31 -0.84
N GLU A 161 -15.32 -1.00 -2.03
CA GLU A 161 -15.23 0.35 -2.63
C GLU A 161 -14.51 1.35 -1.71
N PRO A 162 -13.25 1.07 -1.34
CA PRO A 162 -12.48 1.94 -0.48
C PRO A 162 -12.13 3.26 -1.20
N GLU A 163 -11.92 4.32 -0.42
CA GLU A 163 -11.41 5.63 -0.88
C GLU A 163 -9.86 5.62 -0.93
N VAL A 164 -9.26 4.88 0.01
CA VAL A 164 -7.81 4.67 0.11
C VAL A 164 -7.51 3.17 0.03
N LEU A 165 -6.59 2.77 -0.84
CA LEU A 165 -6.11 1.41 -0.95
C LEU A 165 -4.64 1.32 -0.54
N ILE A 166 -4.38 0.63 0.55
CA ILE A 166 -3.03 0.34 1.04
C ILE A 166 -2.65 -1.06 0.59
N LEU A 167 -1.49 -1.19 -0.02
CA LEU A 167 -0.96 -2.43 -0.58
C LEU A 167 0.41 -2.72 0.04
N ASP A 168 0.49 -3.74 0.89
CA ASP A 168 1.76 -4.15 1.52
C ASP A 168 2.42 -5.23 0.65
N GLU A 169 3.40 -4.83 -0.14
CA GLU A 169 4.17 -5.68 -1.06
C GLU A 169 3.29 -6.58 -1.97
N PRO A 170 2.38 -5.98 -2.75
CA PRO A 170 1.39 -6.75 -3.51
C PRO A 170 2.00 -7.61 -4.62
N THR A 171 3.27 -7.40 -4.96
CA THR A 171 3.97 -8.09 -6.05
C THR A 171 5.01 -9.09 -5.56
N ALA A 172 5.18 -9.25 -4.24
CA ALA A 172 6.18 -10.16 -3.67
C ALA A 172 5.99 -11.61 -4.17
N GLY A 173 7.07 -12.21 -4.73
CA GLY A 173 7.05 -13.59 -5.20
C GLY A 173 6.35 -13.82 -6.55
N LEU A 174 5.93 -12.78 -7.26
CA LEU A 174 5.45 -12.88 -8.63
C LEU A 174 6.61 -12.81 -9.63
N ASP A 175 6.39 -13.39 -10.80
CA ASP A 175 7.26 -13.17 -11.96
C ASP A 175 7.12 -11.71 -12.46
N PRO A 176 8.06 -11.21 -13.28
CA PRO A 176 8.06 -9.83 -13.77
C PRO A 176 6.75 -9.45 -14.47
N ARG A 177 6.20 -10.34 -15.30
CA ARG A 177 4.97 -10.09 -16.03
C ARG A 177 3.76 -9.98 -15.12
N GLY A 178 3.61 -10.90 -14.16
CA GLY A 178 2.52 -10.89 -13.18
C GLY A 178 2.60 -9.64 -12.26
N ARG A 179 3.83 -9.18 -11.96
CA ARG A 179 4.08 -7.95 -11.22
C ARG A 179 3.57 -6.72 -11.99
N ASP A 180 4.01 -6.56 -13.25
CA ASP A 180 3.61 -5.44 -14.09
C ASP A 180 2.09 -5.42 -14.32
N GLU A 181 1.48 -6.57 -14.59
CA GLU A 181 0.03 -6.68 -14.78
C GLU A 181 -0.78 -6.21 -13.56
N ILE A 182 -0.33 -6.51 -12.34
CA ILE A 182 -1.00 -6.06 -11.10
C ILE A 182 -0.81 -4.56 -10.88
N LEU A 183 0.41 -4.06 -11.04
CA LEU A 183 0.69 -2.63 -10.83
C LEU A 183 0.02 -1.75 -11.88
N ASP A 184 -0.01 -2.16 -13.15
CA ASP A 184 -0.74 -1.45 -14.20
C ASP A 184 -2.26 -1.42 -13.93
N GLN A 185 -2.82 -2.47 -13.35
CA GLN A 185 -4.24 -2.49 -12.94
C GLN A 185 -4.50 -1.53 -11.78
N ILE A 186 -3.61 -1.48 -10.78
CA ILE A 186 -3.70 -0.54 -9.64
C ILE A 186 -3.57 0.91 -10.14
N ASP A 187 -2.61 1.19 -11.02
CA ASP A 187 -2.44 2.53 -11.62
C ASP A 187 -3.68 2.95 -12.42
N ARG A 188 -4.28 2.03 -13.18
CA ARG A 188 -5.53 2.30 -13.88
C ARG A 188 -6.66 2.66 -12.91
N LEU A 189 -6.82 1.91 -11.84
CA LEU A 189 -7.84 2.19 -10.81
C LEU A 189 -7.62 3.55 -10.14
N HIS A 190 -6.35 3.89 -9.84
CA HIS A 190 -5.98 5.20 -9.33
C HIS A 190 -6.43 6.31 -10.29
N ARG A 191 -6.05 6.25 -11.56
CA ARG A 191 -6.38 7.28 -12.57
C ARG A 191 -7.87 7.38 -12.88
N GLU A 192 -8.57 6.24 -13.00
CA GLU A 192 -9.99 6.23 -13.37
C GLU A 192 -10.91 6.66 -12.23
N ARG A 193 -10.51 6.40 -10.97
CA ARG A 193 -11.35 6.64 -9.79
C ARG A 193 -10.86 7.72 -8.84
N HIS A 194 -9.71 8.32 -9.12
CA HIS A 194 -9.01 9.21 -8.19
C HIS A 194 -8.84 8.57 -6.79
N MET A 195 -8.60 7.24 -6.78
CA MET A 195 -8.40 6.49 -5.55
C MET A 195 -7.02 6.81 -4.99
N THR A 196 -6.94 7.12 -3.71
CA THR A 196 -5.64 7.26 -3.03
C THR A 196 -4.98 5.89 -2.91
N ILE A 197 -3.73 5.75 -3.35
CA ILE A 197 -2.95 4.52 -3.26
C ILE A 197 -1.76 4.72 -2.33
N ILE A 198 -1.55 3.78 -1.42
CA ILE A 198 -0.31 3.69 -0.62
C ILE A 198 0.33 2.34 -0.94
N LEU A 199 1.40 2.37 -1.73
CA LEU A 199 2.14 1.20 -2.15
C LEU A 199 3.39 1.01 -1.29
N VAL A 200 3.40 -0.01 -0.44
CA VAL A 200 4.63 -0.46 0.23
C VAL A 200 5.37 -1.39 -0.72
N SER A 201 6.60 -1.07 -1.05
CA SER A 201 7.42 -1.89 -1.96
C SER A 201 8.90 -1.85 -1.60
N HIS A 202 9.58 -2.96 -1.86
CA HIS A 202 11.04 -3.04 -1.85
C HIS A 202 11.65 -2.84 -3.26
N SER A 203 10.83 -2.74 -4.29
CA SER A 203 11.28 -2.44 -5.65
C SER A 203 11.30 -0.93 -5.88
N MET A 204 12.50 -0.38 -6.01
CA MET A 204 12.69 1.05 -6.26
C MET A 204 12.20 1.43 -7.67
N GLU A 205 12.30 0.52 -8.62
CA GLU A 205 11.78 0.68 -9.98
C GLU A 205 10.25 0.84 -9.98
N ASP A 206 9.55 0.03 -9.18
CA ASP A 206 8.08 0.10 -9.10
C ASP A 206 7.63 1.44 -8.54
N VAL A 207 8.19 1.86 -7.40
CA VAL A 207 7.79 3.12 -6.79
C VAL A 207 8.22 4.33 -7.63
N ALA A 208 9.37 4.25 -8.33
CA ALA A 208 9.79 5.29 -9.26
C ALA A 208 8.85 5.44 -10.45
N ARG A 209 8.27 4.32 -10.93
CA ARG A 209 7.39 4.29 -12.10
C ARG A 209 5.95 4.71 -11.80
N TYR A 210 5.41 4.32 -10.65
CA TYR A 210 3.99 4.45 -10.39
C TYR A 210 3.64 5.51 -9.35
N ALA A 211 4.54 5.83 -8.40
CA ALA A 211 4.23 6.75 -7.34
C ALA A 211 4.49 8.22 -7.74
N ASP A 212 3.56 9.11 -7.36
CA ASP A 212 3.73 10.56 -7.50
C ASP A 212 4.63 11.12 -6.40
N ARG A 213 4.65 10.44 -5.24
CA ARG A 213 5.37 10.87 -4.04
C ARG A 213 5.92 9.67 -3.29
N LEU A 214 7.11 9.80 -2.73
CA LEU A 214 7.78 8.80 -1.90
C LEU A 214 7.87 9.27 -0.45
N ILE A 215 7.54 8.37 0.46
CA ILE A 215 7.81 8.50 1.89
C ILE A 215 8.83 7.42 2.26
N VAL A 216 9.96 7.83 2.84
CA VAL A 216 11.03 6.93 3.27
C VAL A 216 11.00 6.79 4.78
N MET A 217 10.86 5.55 5.24
CA MET A 217 10.91 5.21 6.66
C MET A 217 12.28 4.61 7.03
N ASN A 218 12.88 5.09 8.10
CA ASN A 218 14.10 4.56 8.66
C ASN A 218 14.00 4.54 10.20
N HIS A 219 14.24 3.39 10.83
CA HIS A 219 14.18 3.22 12.29
C HIS A 219 12.94 3.83 12.96
N GLY A 220 11.77 3.66 12.37
CA GLY A 220 10.50 4.15 12.90
C GLY A 220 10.22 5.64 12.65
N GLN A 221 11.06 6.34 11.92
CA GLN A 221 10.92 7.75 11.58
C GLN A 221 10.72 7.95 10.08
N LYS A 222 10.01 9.01 9.69
CA LYS A 222 9.97 9.49 8.32
C LYS A 222 11.19 10.35 8.07
N VAL A 223 12.08 9.93 7.14
CA VAL A 223 13.35 10.62 6.86
C VAL A 223 13.36 11.39 5.55
N PHE A 224 12.63 10.92 4.53
CA PHE A 224 12.41 11.65 3.28
C PHE A 224 10.91 11.66 2.94
N ASP A 225 10.51 12.70 2.22
CA ASP A 225 9.13 12.89 1.78
C ASP A 225 9.15 13.87 0.59
N GLY A 226 8.90 13.40 -0.62
CA GLY A 226 8.97 14.21 -1.83
C GLY A 226 8.74 13.41 -3.11
N ALA A 227 8.87 14.06 -4.27
CA ALA A 227 8.76 13.38 -5.55
C ALA A 227 9.86 12.31 -5.71
N PRO A 228 9.62 11.21 -6.46
CA PRO A 228 10.61 10.15 -6.66
C PRO A 228 11.98 10.68 -7.09
N LYS A 229 12.03 11.61 -8.03
CA LYS A 229 13.26 12.22 -8.50
C LYS A 229 14.03 12.95 -7.39
N GLU A 230 13.33 13.65 -6.51
CA GLU A 230 13.93 14.40 -5.40
C GLU A 230 14.51 13.42 -4.36
N VAL A 231 13.79 12.36 -4.04
CA VAL A 231 14.23 11.34 -3.08
C VAL A 231 15.40 10.54 -3.61
N PHE A 232 15.36 10.10 -4.87
CA PHE A 232 16.42 9.29 -5.45
C PHE A 232 17.72 10.06 -5.79
N CYS A 233 17.67 11.40 -5.87
CA CYS A 233 18.91 12.20 -5.90
C CYS A 233 19.77 11.98 -4.64
N HIS A 234 19.15 11.59 -3.51
CA HIS A 234 19.83 11.25 -2.25
C HIS A 234 20.28 9.78 -2.18
N TYR A 235 20.53 9.12 -3.33
CA TYR A 235 20.80 7.69 -3.39
C TYR A 235 21.94 7.24 -2.43
N ARG A 236 23.00 8.04 -2.24
CA ARG A 236 24.09 7.72 -1.30
C ARG A 236 23.63 7.69 0.16
N GLU A 237 22.71 8.57 0.54
CA GLU A 237 22.10 8.55 1.88
C GLU A 237 21.17 7.33 2.03
N LEU A 238 20.37 7.03 0.99
CA LEU A 238 19.52 5.84 0.96
C LEU A 238 20.34 4.56 1.11
N GLU A 239 21.52 4.45 0.47
CA GLU A 239 22.44 3.31 0.63
C GLU A 239 22.90 3.13 2.08
N THR A 240 23.18 4.21 2.81
CA THR A 240 23.54 4.12 4.24
C THR A 240 22.42 3.55 5.10
N MET A 241 21.17 3.64 4.62
CA MET A 241 19.96 3.09 5.26
C MET A 241 19.62 1.68 4.74
N GLY A 242 20.47 1.09 3.87
CA GLY A 242 20.24 -0.22 3.26
C GLY A 242 19.18 -0.20 2.16
N LEU A 243 18.93 0.95 1.54
CA LEU A 243 18.02 1.11 0.40
C LEU A 243 18.85 1.37 -0.86
N ALA A 244 18.43 0.79 -2.00
CA ALA A 244 18.97 1.13 -3.30
C ALA A 244 18.19 2.30 -3.91
N ALA A 245 18.70 2.87 -5.00
CA ALA A 245 17.93 3.67 -5.95
C ALA A 245 17.61 2.83 -7.20
N PRO A 246 16.73 3.29 -8.10
CA PRO A 246 16.57 2.66 -9.41
C PRO A 246 17.90 2.57 -10.17
N GLN A 247 18.09 1.48 -10.93
CA GLN A 247 19.36 1.26 -11.66
C GLN A 247 19.70 2.40 -12.62
N ILE A 248 18.69 3.01 -13.22
CA ILE A 248 18.87 4.15 -14.11
C ILE A 248 19.48 5.36 -13.38
N THR A 249 19.15 5.58 -12.10
CA THR A 249 19.72 6.66 -11.30
C THR A 249 21.24 6.53 -11.18
N TYR A 250 21.74 5.33 -10.91
CA TYR A 250 23.19 5.06 -10.86
C TYR A 250 23.87 5.30 -12.22
N LEU A 251 23.24 4.79 -13.30
CA LEU A 251 23.78 5.00 -14.66
C LEU A 251 23.87 6.49 -15.02
N VAL A 252 22.84 7.25 -14.71
CA VAL A 252 22.80 8.70 -14.97
C VAL A 252 23.93 9.42 -14.21
N HIS A 253 24.12 9.08 -12.95
CA HIS A 253 25.21 9.66 -12.15
C HIS A 253 26.60 9.27 -12.68
N ASP A 254 26.83 8.01 -13.05
CA ASP A 254 28.08 7.55 -13.65
C ASP A 254 28.39 8.26 -14.98
N LEU A 255 27.38 8.45 -15.83
CA LEU A 255 27.52 9.18 -17.08
C LEU A 255 27.90 10.65 -16.83
N LYS A 256 27.29 11.29 -15.86
CA LYS A 256 27.55 12.68 -15.48
C LYS A 256 28.97 12.86 -14.90
N GLU A 257 29.41 11.94 -14.04
CA GLU A 257 30.79 11.93 -13.52
C GLU A 257 31.83 11.72 -14.63
N ASN A 258 31.47 11.07 -15.74
CA ASN A 258 32.31 10.91 -16.91
C ASN A 258 32.18 12.07 -17.92
N GLY A 259 31.52 13.18 -17.56
CA GLY A 259 31.45 14.42 -18.35
C GLY A 259 30.36 14.42 -19.43
N ILE A 260 29.39 13.49 -19.38
CA ILE A 260 28.24 13.50 -20.28
C ILE A 260 27.18 14.43 -19.70
N ASP A 261 26.71 15.38 -20.49
CA ASP A 261 25.63 16.29 -20.10
C ASP A 261 24.29 15.55 -20.24
N ILE A 262 23.77 15.09 -19.11
CA ILE A 262 22.51 14.37 -18.99
C ILE A 262 21.73 14.89 -17.79
N ASP A 263 20.41 14.90 -17.87
CA ASP A 263 19.55 15.27 -16.78
C ASP A 263 19.66 14.25 -15.64
N ASP A 264 19.84 14.71 -14.40
CA ASP A 264 20.02 13.85 -13.22
C ASP A 264 18.71 13.50 -12.51
N ASP A 265 17.58 13.97 -13.01
CA ASP A 265 16.27 13.65 -12.44
C ASP A 265 15.59 12.43 -13.11
N ILE A 266 16.31 11.70 -13.95
CA ILE A 266 15.83 10.47 -14.60
C ILE A 266 15.79 9.34 -13.58
N THR A 267 14.60 8.82 -13.31
CA THR A 267 14.35 7.73 -12.35
C THR A 267 13.71 6.49 -13.00
N THR A 268 13.28 6.60 -14.27
CA THR A 268 12.66 5.51 -15.05
C THR A 268 13.22 5.48 -16.46
N VAL A 269 13.13 4.32 -17.12
CA VAL A 269 13.52 4.09 -18.53
C VAL A 269 12.36 4.37 -19.46
#